data_3a4faf14aeed71f3e62d1bbecdd7cf3a
#
_entry.id   3a4faf14aeed71f3e62d1bbecdd7cf3a
#
_cell.length_a   1.000
_cell.length_b   1.000
_cell.length_c   1.000
_cell.angle_alpha   90.00
_cell.angle_beta   90.00
_cell.angle_gamma   90.00
#
_symmetry.space_group_name_H-M   'P 1'
#
loop_
_entity.id
_entity.type
_entity.pdbx_description
1 polymer ?
#
loop_
_entity_poly.entity_id
_entity_poly.type
_entity_poly.pdbx_seq_one_letter_code
_entity_poly.pdbx_strand_id
1 'polypeptide(L)'
;MEIFGVPLQALMSQLLLGLVNGSFYAMLSLGLAVIFGLLNVINFSHGALYMVGAFLAYIGVTQFGLNYWMMLVLAPLAVGLLGIVIERTMLRWLYKLDHLYGLLLTFGLTLLLEGLFRSFFGVSGQTLDVPEQLAGATDLGFMILPNYRAWVVLASVAVCLGTWFVIEKTRLGAYLRAGTENPKLVESFGVNVPMMVMLTYGFGVALAGLAGVLAAPVINVTPLMGSNLIIVVFAVVVIGGMGSILGSIVTGLGLGVIEGLTRVFYPEGSEVVVFVVMVIVLLLRPAGLFGKEK
;
A
#
# COMPACT_ATOMS: atom_id res chain seq x y z
N MET A 1 -8.68 33.97 -7.78
CA MET A 1 -9.68 33.23 -8.55
C MET A 1 -10.35 32.24 -7.61
N GLU A 2 -11.66 32.27 -7.52
CA GLU A 2 -12.45 31.39 -6.64
C GLU A 2 -13.31 30.47 -7.49
N ILE A 3 -13.43 29.21 -7.06
CA ILE A 3 -14.28 28.19 -7.67
C ILE A 3 -15.22 27.68 -6.58
N PHE A 4 -16.53 27.83 -6.77
CA PHE A 4 -17.55 27.49 -5.77
C PHE A 4 -17.34 28.16 -4.39
N GLY A 5 -16.82 29.40 -4.36
CA GLY A 5 -16.56 30.13 -3.11
C GLY A 5 -15.28 29.70 -2.38
N VAL A 6 -14.44 28.85 -3.01
CA VAL A 6 -13.18 28.38 -2.44
C VAL A 6 -12.02 29.00 -3.25
N PRO A 7 -10.97 29.55 -2.60
CA PRO A 7 -9.78 30.00 -3.29
C PRO A 7 -9.13 28.87 -4.10
N LEU A 8 -8.79 29.14 -5.36
CA LEU A 8 -8.16 28.16 -6.26
C LEU A 8 -6.94 27.49 -5.62
N GLN A 9 -6.13 28.28 -4.89
CA GLN A 9 -4.95 27.78 -4.19
C GLN A 9 -5.29 26.72 -3.13
N ALA A 10 -6.35 26.91 -2.36
CA ALA A 10 -6.80 25.96 -1.35
C ALA A 10 -7.30 24.67 -2.01
N LEU A 11 -8.08 24.78 -3.09
CA LEU A 11 -8.57 23.64 -3.86
C LEU A 11 -7.41 22.80 -4.42
N MET A 12 -6.46 23.46 -5.10
CA MET A 12 -5.30 22.75 -5.69
C MET A 12 -4.40 22.10 -4.63
N SER A 13 -4.19 22.79 -3.50
CA SER A 13 -3.41 22.23 -2.38
C SER A 13 -4.06 20.99 -1.79
N GLN A 14 -5.37 20.97 -1.60
CA GLN A 14 -6.09 19.79 -1.08
C GLN A 14 -6.17 18.66 -2.12
N LEU A 15 -6.30 18.97 -3.39
CA LEU A 15 -6.19 17.98 -4.47
C LEU A 15 -4.82 17.32 -4.48
N LEU A 16 -3.73 18.09 -4.32
CA LEU A 16 -2.39 17.53 -4.23
C LEU A 16 -2.24 16.63 -3.00
N LEU A 17 -2.70 17.08 -1.83
CA LEU A 17 -2.67 16.27 -0.62
C LEU A 17 -3.47 14.97 -0.80
N GLY A 18 -4.64 15.07 -1.41
CA GLY A 18 -5.46 13.90 -1.75
C GLY A 18 -4.74 12.96 -2.72
N LEU A 19 -4.04 13.49 -3.73
CA LEU A 19 -3.26 12.68 -4.67
C LEU A 19 -2.07 11.98 -3.98
N VAL A 20 -1.40 12.65 -3.05
CA VAL A 20 -0.32 12.04 -2.23
C VAL A 20 -0.88 10.90 -1.38
N ASN A 21 -1.99 11.11 -0.66
CA ASN A 21 -2.65 10.06 0.12
C ASN A 21 -3.11 8.92 -0.80
N GLY A 22 -3.72 9.25 -1.93
CA GLY A 22 -4.13 8.28 -2.95
C GLY A 22 -2.99 7.46 -3.51
N SER A 23 -1.79 8.03 -3.59
CA SER A 23 -0.57 7.31 -4.01
C SER A 23 -0.18 6.24 -2.99
N PHE A 24 -0.26 6.53 -1.69
CA PHE A 24 -0.05 5.53 -0.63
C PHE A 24 -1.15 4.46 -0.64
N TYR A 25 -2.41 4.87 -0.82
CA TYR A 25 -3.53 3.94 -0.95
C TYR A 25 -3.33 3.00 -2.14
N ALA A 26 -2.96 3.54 -3.30
CA ALA A 26 -2.71 2.75 -4.50
C ALA A 26 -1.56 1.74 -4.32
N MET A 27 -0.43 2.14 -3.74
CA MET A 27 0.70 1.24 -3.53
C MET A 27 0.40 0.14 -2.51
N LEU A 28 -0.20 0.49 -1.37
CA LEU A 28 -0.56 -0.48 -0.33
C LEU A 28 -1.63 -1.43 -0.82
N SER A 29 -2.70 -0.91 -1.44
CA SER A 29 -3.78 -1.73 -1.98
C SER A 29 -3.30 -2.62 -3.13
N LEU A 30 -2.36 -2.15 -3.94
CA LEU A 30 -1.73 -2.95 -4.99
C LEU A 30 -1.00 -4.17 -4.41
N GLY A 31 -0.14 -3.97 -3.40
CA GLY A 31 0.54 -5.06 -2.71
C GLY A 31 -0.44 -6.07 -2.09
N LEU A 32 -1.48 -5.55 -1.45
CA LEU A 32 -2.53 -6.37 -0.86
C LEU A 32 -3.36 -7.11 -1.93
N ALA A 33 -3.68 -6.47 -3.07
CA ALA A 33 -4.41 -7.08 -4.18
C ALA A 33 -3.61 -8.19 -4.86
N VAL A 34 -2.28 -8.03 -4.97
CA VAL A 34 -1.38 -9.08 -5.46
C VAL A 34 -1.42 -10.30 -4.54
N ILE A 35 -1.32 -10.08 -3.22
CA ILE A 35 -1.40 -11.16 -2.23
C ILE A 35 -2.78 -11.81 -2.27
N PHE A 36 -3.85 -11.03 -2.13
CA PHE A 36 -5.21 -11.55 -2.05
C PHE A 36 -5.65 -12.23 -3.36
N GLY A 37 -5.38 -11.60 -4.51
CA GLY A 37 -5.79 -12.11 -5.83
C GLY A 37 -5.12 -13.43 -6.21
N LEU A 38 -3.96 -13.72 -5.62
CA LEU A 38 -3.18 -14.92 -5.92
C LEU A 38 -3.21 -15.97 -4.82
N LEU A 39 -3.44 -15.58 -3.56
CA LEU A 39 -3.35 -16.48 -2.41
C LEU A 39 -4.69 -16.63 -1.68
N ASN A 40 -5.67 -15.79 -1.97
CA ASN A 40 -6.94 -15.70 -1.24
C ASN A 40 -6.76 -15.53 0.29
N VAL A 41 -5.64 -14.93 0.71
CA VAL A 41 -5.33 -14.68 2.13
C VAL A 41 -5.54 -13.22 2.45
N ILE A 42 -6.39 -12.96 3.43
CA ILE A 42 -6.57 -11.62 4.01
C ILE A 42 -5.37 -11.36 4.93
N ASN A 43 -4.53 -10.40 4.56
CA ASN A 43 -3.30 -10.09 5.27
C ASN A 43 -3.43 -8.79 6.06
N PHE A 44 -3.82 -8.86 7.34
CA PHE A 44 -3.86 -7.68 8.21
C PHE A 44 -2.47 -7.14 8.55
N SER A 45 -1.44 -8.00 8.57
CA SER A 45 -0.07 -7.56 8.85
C SER A 45 0.53 -6.68 7.76
N HIS A 46 -0.17 -6.50 6.62
CA HIS A 46 0.29 -5.64 5.52
C HIS A 46 0.53 -4.19 5.95
N GLY A 47 -0.37 -3.63 6.80
CA GLY A 47 -0.18 -2.32 7.41
C GLY A 47 1.01 -2.26 8.36
N ALA A 48 1.20 -3.29 9.19
CA ALA A 48 2.37 -3.35 10.07
C ALA A 48 3.69 -3.47 9.28
N LEU A 49 3.68 -4.16 8.13
CA LEU A 49 4.85 -4.27 7.24
C LEU A 49 5.16 -2.94 6.52
N TYR A 50 4.15 -2.13 6.23
CA TYR A 50 4.34 -0.74 5.81
C TYR A 50 5.02 0.10 6.91
N MET A 51 4.56 0.00 8.16
CA MET A 51 5.21 0.62 9.32
C MET A 51 6.68 0.17 9.44
N VAL A 52 6.94 -1.14 9.34
CA VAL A 52 8.32 -1.68 9.38
C VAL A 52 9.19 -1.04 8.30
N GLY A 53 8.68 -0.87 7.07
CA GLY A 53 9.40 -0.19 5.99
C GLY A 53 9.77 1.26 6.34
N ALA A 54 8.83 2.01 6.93
CA ALA A 54 9.07 3.38 7.39
C ALA A 54 10.11 3.46 8.51
N PHE A 55 10.03 2.57 9.51
CA PHE A 55 11.03 2.51 10.58
C PHE A 55 12.41 2.07 10.08
N LEU A 56 12.48 1.12 9.14
CA LEU A 56 13.77 0.74 8.54
C LEU A 56 14.40 1.91 7.81
N ALA A 57 13.63 2.73 7.09
CA ALA A 57 14.14 3.95 6.47
C ALA A 57 14.64 4.93 7.52
N TYR A 58 13.86 5.17 8.58
CA TYR A 58 14.26 6.03 9.70
C TYR A 58 15.56 5.54 10.35
N ILE A 59 15.63 4.27 10.75
CA ILE A 59 16.80 3.68 11.39
C ILE A 59 18.03 3.74 10.45
N GLY A 60 17.85 3.36 9.18
CA GLY A 60 18.94 3.36 8.19
C GLY A 60 19.56 4.74 7.99
N VAL A 61 18.72 5.78 7.88
CA VAL A 61 19.21 7.13 7.66
C VAL A 61 19.74 7.75 8.94
N THR A 62 19.01 7.67 10.05
CA THR A 62 19.36 8.42 11.28
C THR A 62 20.41 7.72 12.15
N GLN A 63 20.39 6.38 12.26
CA GLN A 63 21.30 5.64 13.13
C GLN A 63 22.51 5.09 12.39
N PHE A 64 22.33 4.62 11.14
CA PHE A 64 23.42 4.07 10.32
C PHE A 64 24.01 5.08 9.34
N GLY A 65 23.47 6.27 9.21
CA GLY A 65 23.95 7.31 8.28
C GLY A 65 23.82 6.92 6.80
N LEU A 66 22.95 5.96 6.48
CA LEU A 66 22.75 5.53 5.10
C LEU A 66 21.99 6.59 4.31
N ASN A 67 22.29 6.66 3.00
CA ASN A 67 21.55 7.56 2.11
C ASN A 67 20.11 7.11 1.93
N TYR A 68 19.17 8.06 1.93
CA TYR A 68 17.74 7.81 1.68
C TYR A 68 17.51 6.96 0.40
N TRP A 69 18.24 7.22 -0.68
CA TRP A 69 18.12 6.47 -1.93
C TRP A 69 18.52 4.99 -1.80
N MET A 70 19.49 4.70 -0.93
CA MET A 70 19.82 3.31 -0.58
C MET A 70 18.68 2.66 0.21
N MET A 71 18.06 3.38 1.14
CA MET A 71 16.95 2.86 1.92
C MET A 71 15.70 2.62 1.08
N LEU A 72 15.51 3.38 -0.03
CA LEU A 72 14.44 3.14 -1.00
C LEU A 72 14.52 1.73 -1.64
N VAL A 73 15.68 1.11 -1.62
CA VAL A 73 15.90 -0.27 -2.12
C VAL A 73 16.05 -1.27 -0.97
N LEU A 74 16.87 -0.95 0.04
CA LEU A 74 17.21 -1.90 1.10
C LEU A 74 16.02 -2.19 2.03
N ALA A 75 15.25 -1.18 2.39
CA ALA A 75 14.12 -1.39 3.30
C ALA A 75 13.00 -2.24 2.67
N PRO A 76 12.54 -2.00 1.43
CA PRO A 76 11.59 -2.90 0.77
C PRO A 76 12.11 -4.33 0.60
N LEU A 77 13.39 -4.51 0.28
CA LEU A 77 14.01 -5.84 0.20
C LEU A 77 14.00 -6.54 1.56
N ALA A 78 14.36 -5.85 2.64
CA ALA A 78 14.31 -6.40 3.99
C ALA A 78 12.88 -6.77 4.41
N VAL A 79 11.89 -5.92 4.11
CA VAL A 79 10.47 -6.20 4.38
C VAL A 79 9.99 -7.38 3.52
N GLY A 80 10.40 -7.46 2.26
CA GLY A 80 10.09 -8.58 1.38
C GLY A 80 10.67 -9.90 1.89
N LEU A 81 11.92 -9.89 2.35
CA LEU A 81 12.57 -11.05 2.98
C LEU A 81 11.84 -11.46 4.27
N LEU A 82 11.46 -10.49 5.11
CA LEU A 82 10.64 -10.76 6.29
C LEU A 82 9.31 -11.41 5.90
N GLY A 83 8.66 -10.92 4.84
CA GLY A 83 7.46 -11.51 4.29
C GLY A 83 7.66 -12.96 3.84
N ILE A 84 8.75 -13.25 3.13
CA ILE A 84 9.12 -14.62 2.72
C ILE A 84 9.28 -15.53 3.94
N VAL A 85 9.92 -15.04 5.00
CA VAL A 85 10.07 -15.79 6.25
C VAL A 85 8.71 -16.06 6.90
N ILE A 86 7.84 -15.06 7.00
CA ILE A 86 6.47 -15.18 7.55
C ILE A 86 5.65 -16.20 6.74
N GLU A 87 5.70 -16.10 5.42
CA GLU A 87 4.97 -17.03 4.54
C GLU A 87 5.45 -18.46 4.76
N ARG A 88 6.76 -18.69 4.70
CA ARG A 88 7.36 -20.03 4.77
C ARG A 88 7.20 -20.70 6.13
N THR A 89 7.26 -19.94 7.21
CA THR A 89 7.24 -20.47 8.58
C THR A 89 5.84 -20.55 9.17
N MET A 90 4.93 -19.65 8.77
CA MET A 90 3.63 -19.49 9.41
C MET A 90 2.46 -19.65 8.44
N LEU A 91 2.35 -18.80 7.38
CA LEU A 91 1.17 -18.75 6.51
C LEU A 91 0.98 -20.05 5.70
N ARG A 92 2.05 -20.63 5.21
CA ARG A 92 2.03 -21.84 4.39
C ARG A 92 1.25 -23.00 5.03
N TRP A 93 1.29 -23.12 6.36
CA TRP A 93 0.59 -24.17 7.10
C TRP A 93 -0.91 -23.91 7.19
N LEU A 94 -1.34 -22.66 7.03
CA LEU A 94 -2.72 -22.24 7.17
C LEU A 94 -3.51 -22.27 5.85
N TYR A 95 -2.85 -22.38 4.69
CA TYR A 95 -3.54 -22.38 3.38
C TYR A 95 -4.57 -23.51 3.21
N LYS A 96 -4.44 -24.59 3.97
CA LYS A 96 -5.36 -25.73 3.95
C LYS A 96 -6.47 -25.64 5.01
N LEU A 97 -6.40 -24.64 5.88
CA LEU A 97 -7.34 -24.42 6.96
C LEU A 97 -8.35 -23.33 6.56
N ASP A 98 -9.33 -23.09 7.43
CA ASP A 98 -10.27 -22.00 7.25
C ASP A 98 -9.54 -20.63 7.19
N HIS A 99 -10.02 -19.74 6.33
CA HIS A 99 -9.44 -18.40 6.14
C HIS A 99 -9.34 -17.57 7.44
N LEU A 100 -10.17 -17.86 8.44
CA LEU A 100 -10.13 -17.23 9.76
C LEU A 100 -8.78 -17.44 10.47
N TYR A 101 -8.13 -18.60 10.31
CA TYR A 101 -6.82 -18.84 10.92
C TYR A 101 -5.74 -17.93 10.35
N GLY A 102 -5.75 -17.69 9.03
CA GLY A 102 -4.84 -16.73 8.38
C GLY A 102 -5.07 -15.30 8.85
N LEU A 103 -6.34 -14.92 8.99
CA LEU A 103 -6.74 -13.60 9.52
C LEU A 103 -6.27 -13.41 10.96
N LEU A 104 -6.49 -14.38 11.85
CA LEU A 104 -6.05 -14.32 13.24
C LEU A 104 -4.52 -14.26 13.36
N LEU A 105 -3.79 -15.06 12.56
CA LEU A 105 -2.33 -15.03 12.54
C LEU A 105 -1.81 -13.66 12.11
N THR A 106 -2.31 -13.11 10.99
CA THR A 106 -1.84 -11.82 10.47
C THR A 106 -2.20 -10.66 11.38
N PHE A 107 -3.34 -10.73 12.08
CA PHE A 107 -3.71 -9.78 13.12
C PHE A 107 -2.78 -9.89 14.34
N GLY A 108 -2.49 -11.11 14.81
CA GLY A 108 -1.53 -11.34 15.90
C GLY A 108 -0.12 -10.83 15.56
N LEU A 109 0.34 -11.04 14.31
CA LEU A 109 1.60 -10.49 13.82
C LEU A 109 1.61 -8.95 13.81
N THR A 110 0.48 -8.32 13.46
CA THR A 110 0.33 -6.86 13.54
C THR A 110 0.59 -6.38 14.96
N LEU A 111 -0.13 -6.94 15.94
CA LEU A 111 0.01 -6.55 17.35
C LEU A 111 1.43 -6.80 17.89
N LEU A 112 2.06 -7.90 17.47
CA LEU A 112 3.44 -8.22 17.85
C LEU A 112 4.43 -7.20 17.29
N LEU A 113 4.34 -6.89 16.00
CA LEU A 113 5.22 -5.90 15.36
C LEU A 113 5.00 -4.50 15.96
N GLU A 114 3.76 -4.06 16.09
CA GLU A 114 3.45 -2.76 16.73
C GLU A 114 3.95 -2.68 18.18
N GLY A 115 3.74 -3.73 18.97
CA GLY A 115 4.23 -3.83 20.35
C GLY A 115 5.75 -3.77 20.41
N LEU A 116 6.44 -4.48 19.52
CA LEU A 116 7.90 -4.48 19.42
C LEU A 116 8.42 -3.07 19.11
N PHE A 117 7.93 -2.42 18.04
CA PHE A 117 8.38 -1.07 17.68
C PHE A 117 8.02 -0.03 18.75
N ARG A 118 6.86 -0.18 19.40
CA ARG A 118 6.47 0.67 20.53
C ARG A 118 7.43 0.53 21.72
N SER A 119 7.93 -0.66 22.00
CA SER A 119 8.88 -0.86 23.11
C SER A 119 10.25 -0.22 22.85
N PHE A 120 10.69 -0.13 21.60
CA PHE A 120 11.97 0.49 21.24
C PHE A 120 11.88 2.00 21.00
N PHE A 121 10.81 2.48 20.34
CA PHE A 121 10.68 3.86 19.89
C PHE A 121 9.63 4.68 20.65
N GLY A 122 8.90 4.05 21.56
CA GLY A 122 7.81 4.70 22.30
C GLY A 122 6.56 4.89 21.43
N VAL A 123 5.67 5.76 21.90
CA VAL A 123 4.40 6.11 21.21
C VAL A 123 4.52 7.40 20.39
N SER A 124 5.52 8.24 20.69
CA SER A 124 5.79 9.49 19.96
C SER A 124 6.31 9.19 18.57
N GLY A 125 5.84 9.96 17.57
CA GLY A 125 6.31 9.81 16.20
C GLY A 125 7.77 10.22 16.03
N GLN A 126 8.45 9.53 15.13
CA GLN A 126 9.80 9.85 14.68
C GLN A 126 9.69 10.63 13.36
N THR A 127 10.50 11.67 13.20
CA THR A 127 10.55 12.45 11.96
C THR A 127 11.76 12.06 11.14
N LEU A 128 11.56 11.86 9.84
CA LEU A 128 12.63 11.67 8.87
C LEU A 128 12.69 12.89 7.95
N ASP A 129 13.86 13.50 7.87
CA ASP A 129 14.04 14.66 7.01
C ASP A 129 13.95 14.30 5.52
N VAL A 130 13.43 15.25 4.75
CA VAL A 130 13.38 15.12 3.28
C VAL A 130 14.82 15.12 2.72
N PRO A 131 15.16 14.23 1.77
CA PRO A 131 16.48 14.25 1.14
C PRO A 131 16.80 15.61 0.53
N GLU A 132 18.05 16.08 0.65
CA GLU A 132 18.49 17.39 0.18
C GLU A 132 18.16 17.64 -1.30
N GLN A 133 18.25 16.60 -2.16
CA GLN A 133 17.95 16.70 -3.59
C GLN A 133 16.48 17.00 -3.90
N LEU A 134 15.59 16.68 -2.96
CA LEU A 134 14.14 16.90 -3.07
C LEU A 134 13.64 17.93 -2.07
N ALA A 135 14.56 18.60 -1.36
CA ALA A 135 14.23 19.68 -0.44
C ALA A 135 13.70 20.90 -1.20
N GLY A 136 12.85 21.67 -0.50
CA GLY A 136 12.25 22.88 -1.06
C GLY A 136 10.91 22.62 -1.77
N ALA A 137 10.44 23.66 -2.45
CA ALA A 137 9.16 23.67 -3.15
C ALA A 137 9.25 24.51 -4.43
N THR A 138 8.49 24.10 -5.44
CA THR A 138 8.36 24.81 -6.71
C THR A 138 7.08 25.65 -6.69
N ASP A 139 7.22 26.94 -6.96
CA ASP A 139 6.07 27.83 -7.12
C ASP A 139 5.50 27.69 -8.53
N LEU A 140 4.25 27.23 -8.60
CA LEU A 140 3.49 27.08 -9.85
C LEU A 140 2.60 28.30 -10.14
N GLY A 141 2.73 29.38 -9.34
CA GLY A 141 1.92 30.59 -9.44
C GLY A 141 0.53 30.47 -8.81
N PHE A 142 -0.13 29.33 -8.96
CA PHE A 142 -1.44 29.06 -8.34
C PHE A 142 -1.34 28.20 -7.06
N MET A 143 -0.19 27.53 -6.83
CA MET A 143 0.10 26.80 -5.61
C MET A 143 1.60 26.59 -5.42
N ILE A 144 2.01 26.37 -4.18
CA ILE A 144 3.37 25.94 -3.83
C ILE A 144 3.37 24.42 -3.75
N LEU A 145 4.17 23.79 -4.61
CA LEU A 145 4.31 22.33 -4.72
C LEU A 145 5.59 21.87 -4.02
N PRO A 146 5.50 21.17 -2.86
CA PRO A 146 6.67 20.56 -2.24
C PRO A 146 7.27 19.50 -3.17
N ASN A 147 8.55 19.62 -3.50
CA ASN A 147 9.23 18.74 -4.48
C ASN A 147 9.15 17.27 -4.09
N TYR A 148 9.31 16.98 -2.79
CA TYR A 148 9.22 15.61 -2.29
C TYR A 148 7.83 14.98 -2.50
N ARG A 149 6.74 15.75 -2.31
CA ARG A 149 5.38 15.24 -2.53
C ARG A 149 5.13 14.92 -4.00
N ALA A 150 5.65 15.75 -4.91
CA ALA A 150 5.59 15.47 -6.34
C ALA A 150 6.36 14.20 -6.67
N TRP A 151 7.56 14.01 -6.09
CA TRP A 151 8.35 12.80 -6.22
C TRP A 151 7.60 11.56 -5.75
N VAL A 152 6.95 11.60 -4.58
CA VAL A 152 6.15 10.48 -4.04
C VAL A 152 5.06 10.06 -5.02
N VAL A 153 4.32 11.01 -5.59
CA VAL A 153 3.27 10.71 -6.57
C VAL A 153 3.86 10.05 -7.82
N LEU A 154 4.93 10.62 -8.37
CA LEU A 154 5.58 10.08 -9.58
C LEU A 154 6.16 8.68 -9.34
N ALA A 155 6.87 8.49 -8.22
CA ALA A 155 7.45 7.20 -7.85
C ALA A 155 6.36 6.15 -7.64
N SER A 156 5.28 6.50 -6.93
CA SER A 156 4.17 5.60 -6.67
C SER A 156 3.47 5.17 -7.97
N VAL A 157 3.18 6.12 -8.85
CA VAL A 157 2.57 5.82 -10.16
C VAL A 157 3.50 4.94 -11.00
N ALA A 158 4.81 5.23 -11.03
CA ALA A 158 5.78 4.42 -11.76
C ALA A 158 5.85 2.98 -11.25
N VAL A 159 5.88 2.79 -9.92
CA VAL A 159 5.86 1.47 -9.28
C VAL A 159 4.54 0.73 -9.54
N CYS A 160 3.42 1.42 -9.44
CA CYS A 160 2.10 0.86 -9.73
C CYS A 160 1.98 0.38 -11.18
N LEU A 161 2.37 1.22 -12.14
CA LEU A 161 2.35 0.87 -13.56
C LEU A 161 3.36 -0.24 -13.89
N GLY A 162 4.56 -0.20 -13.30
CA GLY A 162 5.57 -1.25 -13.44
C GLY A 162 5.05 -2.60 -12.93
N THR A 163 4.45 -2.63 -11.75
CA THR A 163 3.86 -3.84 -11.17
C THR A 163 2.69 -4.35 -12.02
N TRP A 164 1.79 -3.46 -12.44
CA TRP A 164 0.71 -3.82 -13.35
C TRP A 164 1.25 -4.44 -14.65
N PHE A 165 2.26 -3.83 -15.27
CA PHE A 165 2.87 -4.35 -16.48
C PHE A 165 3.48 -5.74 -16.27
N VAL A 166 4.23 -5.94 -15.18
CA VAL A 166 4.86 -7.24 -14.87
C VAL A 166 3.80 -8.33 -14.68
N ILE A 167 2.72 -8.04 -13.94
CA ILE A 167 1.72 -9.07 -13.62
C ILE A 167 0.72 -9.27 -14.76
N GLU A 168 0.30 -8.21 -15.46
CA GLU A 168 -0.71 -8.36 -16.54
C GLU A 168 -0.13 -8.70 -17.90
N LYS A 169 1.12 -8.27 -18.20
CA LYS A 169 1.70 -8.35 -19.54
C LYS A 169 2.84 -9.34 -19.68
N THR A 170 3.30 -9.99 -18.57
CA THR A 170 4.40 -10.94 -18.64
C THR A 170 3.96 -12.38 -18.37
N ARG A 171 4.85 -13.33 -18.71
CA ARG A 171 4.64 -14.77 -18.45
C ARG A 171 4.54 -15.08 -16.96
N LEU A 172 5.19 -14.29 -16.09
CA LEU A 172 5.11 -14.44 -14.65
C LEU A 172 3.67 -14.33 -14.16
N GLY A 173 2.95 -13.28 -14.56
CA GLY A 173 1.55 -13.13 -14.19
C GLY A 173 0.63 -14.22 -14.75
N ALA A 174 0.92 -14.74 -15.95
CA ALA A 174 0.18 -15.88 -16.50
C ALA A 174 0.35 -17.14 -15.65
N TYR A 175 1.59 -17.46 -15.22
CA TYR A 175 1.86 -18.58 -14.32
C TYR A 175 1.21 -18.39 -12.95
N LEU A 176 1.23 -17.16 -12.42
CA LEU A 176 0.60 -16.83 -11.15
C LEU A 176 -0.91 -17.11 -11.21
N ARG A 177 -1.62 -16.60 -12.22
CA ARG A 177 -3.06 -16.83 -12.41
C ARG A 177 -3.38 -18.33 -12.61
N ALA A 178 -2.63 -19.01 -13.45
CA ALA A 178 -2.81 -20.44 -13.65
C ALA A 178 -2.58 -21.26 -12.37
N GLY A 179 -1.56 -20.86 -11.57
CA GLY A 179 -1.23 -21.52 -10.30
C GLY A 179 -2.29 -21.35 -9.22
N THR A 180 -3.11 -20.29 -9.27
CA THR A 180 -4.24 -20.10 -8.36
C THR A 180 -5.46 -20.92 -8.76
N GLU A 181 -5.68 -21.14 -10.07
CA GLU A 181 -6.81 -21.92 -10.56
C GLU A 181 -6.56 -23.43 -10.40
N ASN A 182 -5.40 -23.91 -10.82
CA ASN A 182 -5.06 -25.33 -10.71
C ASN A 182 -3.57 -25.54 -10.42
N PRO A 183 -3.16 -25.49 -9.12
CA PRO A 183 -1.76 -25.66 -8.72
C PRO A 183 -1.13 -26.96 -9.22
N LYS A 184 -1.87 -28.09 -9.13
CA LYS A 184 -1.38 -29.42 -9.53
C LYS A 184 -1.08 -29.51 -11.03
N LEU A 185 -1.93 -28.88 -11.85
CA LEU A 185 -1.71 -28.85 -13.29
C LEU A 185 -0.45 -28.03 -13.63
N VAL A 186 -0.27 -26.89 -12.99
CA VAL A 186 0.90 -26.01 -13.20
C VAL A 186 2.20 -26.69 -12.73
N GLU A 187 2.14 -27.44 -11.62
CA GLU A 187 3.27 -28.25 -11.14
C GLU A 187 3.65 -29.36 -12.14
N SER A 188 2.68 -29.98 -12.83
CA SER A 188 2.97 -31.01 -13.85
C SER A 188 3.69 -30.45 -15.08
N PHE A 189 3.66 -29.11 -15.31
CA PHE A 189 4.48 -28.42 -16.30
C PHE A 189 5.87 -28.01 -15.78
N GLY A 190 6.26 -28.45 -14.57
CA GLY A 190 7.58 -28.19 -13.98
C GLY A 190 7.70 -26.85 -13.25
N VAL A 191 6.62 -26.13 -13.04
CA VAL A 191 6.62 -24.87 -12.28
C VAL A 191 6.51 -25.15 -10.78
N ASN A 192 7.42 -24.63 -9.99
CA ASN A 192 7.37 -24.73 -8.52
C ASN A 192 6.37 -23.74 -7.93
N VAL A 193 5.11 -24.15 -7.81
CA VAL A 193 4.01 -23.32 -7.31
C VAL A 193 4.26 -22.83 -5.87
N PRO A 194 4.73 -23.63 -4.89
CA PRO A 194 5.05 -23.13 -3.55
C PRO A 194 6.09 -22.00 -3.54
N MET A 195 7.14 -22.10 -4.36
CA MET A 195 8.13 -21.06 -4.49
C MET A 195 7.54 -19.79 -5.11
N MET A 196 6.68 -19.95 -6.08
CA MET A 196 5.99 -18.84 -6.75
C MET A 196 5.08 -18.09 -5.78
N VAL A 197 4.30 -18.80 -4.95
CA VAL A 197 3.45 -18.24 -3.89
C VAL A 197 4.30 -17.43 -2.89
N MET A 198 5.38 -18.03 -2.40
CA MET A 198 6.29 -17.41 -1.45
C MET A 198 6.90 -16.11 -1.99
N LEU A 199 7.39 -16.11 -3.23
CA LEU A 199 7.98 -14.92 -3.86
C LEU A 199 6.93 -13.84 -4.12
N THR A 200 5.71 -14.24 -4.48
CA THR A 200 4.59 -13.29 -4.69
C THR A 200 4.18 -12.61 -3.39
N TYR A 201 4.10 -13.37 -2.29
CA TYR A 201 3.84 -12.80 -0.98
C TYR A 201 4.95 -11.83 -0.58
N GLY A 202 6.22 -12.24 -0.70
CA GLY A 202 7.38 -11.39 -0.45
C GLY A 202 7.38 -10.10 -1.28
N PHE A 203 7.03 -10.20 -2.57
CA PHE A 203 6.90 -9.04 -3.45
C PHE A 203 5.76 -8.10 -3.02
N GLY A 204 4.59 -8.66 -2.71
CA GLY A 204 3.45 -7.86 -2.25
C GLY A 204 3.75 -7.08 -0.98
N VAL A 205 4.41 -7.71 0.02
CA VAL A 205 4.82 -7.00 1.24
C VAL A 205 6.01 -6.06 1.04
N ALA A 206 6.89 -6.33 0.05
CA ALA A 206 7.94 -5.38 -0.33
C ALA A 206 7.36 -4.06 -0.87
N LEU A 207 6.23 -4.12 -1.59
CA LEU A 207 5.50 -2.91 -2.02
C LEU A 207 4.96 -2.12 -0.82
N ALA A 208 4.48 -2.79 0.23
CA ALA A 208 4.11 -2.12 1.47
C ALA A 208 5.31 -1.45 2.15
N GLY A 209 6.45 -2.16 2.24
CA GLY A 209 7.70 -1.60 2.74
C GLY A 209 8.15 -0.36 1.97
N LEU A 210 8.06 -0.40 0.64
CA LEU A 210 8.39 0.73 -0.23
C LEU A 210 7.45 1.93 0.01
N ALA A 211 6.15 1.68 0.13
CA ALA A 211 5.19 2.73 0.50
C ALA A 211 5.55 3.37 1.85
N GLY A 212 6.01 2.56 2.82
CA GLY A 212 6.50 3.04 4.12
C GLY A 212 7.71 3.95 4.01
N VAL A 213 8.70 3.59 3.19
CA VAL A 213 9.88 4.44 2.95
C VAL A 213 9.48 5.78 2.33
N LEU A 214 8.61 5.76 1.33
CA LEU A 214 8.12 6.99 0.69
C LEU A 214 7.27 7.86 1.63
N ALA A 215 6.57 7.25 2.58
CA ALA A 215 5.75 7.96 3.55
C ALA A 215 6.56 8.59 4.69
N ALA A 216 7.69 7.99 5.06
CA ALA A 216 8.47 8.40 6.24
C ALA A 216 8.86 9.89 6.28
N PRO A 217 9.26 10.57 5.17
CA PRO A 217 9.50 12.01 5.18
C PRO A 217 8.24 12.89 5.06
N VAL A 218 7.05 12.29 4.82
CA VAL A 218 5.79 13.04 4.66
C VAL A 218 4.99 13.07 5.95
N ILE A 219 5.01 11.96 6.69
CA ILE A 219 4.25 11.77 7.92
C ILE A 219 5.16 11.27 9.03
N ASN A 220 4.78 11.52 10.28
CA ASN A 220 5.51 10.99 11.41
C ASN A 220 5.46 9.46 11.43
N VAL A 221 6.62 8.84 11.57
CA VAL A 221 6.74 7.38 11.67
C VAL A 221 6.34 6.95 13.07
N THR A 222 5.18 6.34 13.19
CA THR A 222 4.61 5.88 14.48
C THR A 222 4.33 4.39 14.44
N PRO A 223 4.34 3.69 15.60
CA PRO A 223 4.01 2.25 15.63
C PRO A 223 2.59 1.91 15.15
N LEU A 224 1.65 2.86 15.19
CA LEU A 224 0.26 2.64 14.76
C LEU A 224 -0.04 3.14 13.34
N MET A 225 0.95 3.72 12.63
CA MET A 225 0.72 4.29 11.29
C MET A 225 0.13 3.28 10.29
N GLY A 226 0.50 2.00 10.44
CA GLY A 226 0.00 0.93 9.59
C GLY A 226 -1.45 0.55 9.88
N SER A 227 -1.79 0.39 11.15
CA SER A 227 -3.15 0.04 11.58
C SER A 227 -4.17 1.13 11.26
N ASN A 228 -3.78 2.39 11.30
CA ASN A 228 -4.64 3.50 10.91
C ASN A 228 -4.99 3.47 9.41
N LEU A 229 -4.09 2.95 8.57
CA LEU A 229 -4.22 2.96 7.12
C LEU A 229 -4.87 1.69 6.56
N ILE A 230 -4.66 0.53 7.23
CA ILE A 230 -5.03 -0.78 6.68
C ILE A 230 -6.53 -0.90 6.38
N ILE A 231 -7.38 -0.28 7.18
CA ILE A 231 -8.85 -0.31 6.99
C ILE A 231 -9.23 0.39 5.70
N VAL A 232 -8.64 1.56 5.42
CA VAL A 232 -8.84 2.31 4.17
C VAL A 232 -8.30 1.50 2.98
N VAL A 233 -7.13 0.88 3.13
CA VAL A 233 -6.51 0.04 2.08
C VAL A 233 -7.40 -1.16 1.74
N PHE A 234 -8.02 -1.80 2.72
CA PHE A 234 -9.02 -2.85 2.47
C PHE A 234 -10.23 -2.31 1.71
N ALA A 235 -10.75 -1.14 2.10
CA ALA A 235 -11.85 -0.51 1.36
C ALA A 235 -11.46 -0.26 -0.11
N VAL A 236 -10.25 0.23 -0.36
CA VAL A 236 -9.73 0.45 -1.73
C VAL A 236 -9.70 -0.85 -2.53
N VAL A 237 -9.20 -1.96 -1.94
CA VAL A 237 -9.14 -3.27 -2.62
C VAL A 237 -10.54 -3.81 -2.91
N VAL A 238 -11.47 -3.65 -1.98
CA VAL A 238 -12.87 -4.09 -2.15
C VAL A 238 -13.58 -3.26 -3.23
N ILE A 239 -13.45 -1.94 -3.19
CA ILE A 239 -14.03 -1.04 -4.22
C ILE A 239 -13.41 -1.31 -5.58
N GLY A 240 -12.09 -1.47 -5.65
CA GLY A 240 -11.36 -1.78 -6.89
C GLY A 240 -11.71 -3.12 -7.48
N GLY A 241 -12.18 -4.04 -6.64
CA GLY A 241 -12.45 -5.45 -6.94
C GLY A 241 -11.30 -6.34 -6.47
N MET A 242 -11.60 -7.26 -5.57
CA MET A 242 -10.61 -8.14 -4.93
C MET A 242 -9.79 -8.91 -5.96
N GLY A 243 -8.46 -8.70 -5.92
CA GLY A 243 -7.51 -9.29 -6.87
C GLY A 243 -7.34 -8.54 -8.20
N SER A 244 -8.03 -7.42 -8.41
CA SER A 244 -7.83 -6.55 -9.57
C SER A 244 -6.70 -5.55 -9.31
N ILE A 245 -5.56 -5.75 -9.97
CA ILE A 245 -4.39 -4.88 -9.84
C ILE A 245 -4.69 -3.47 -10.34
N LEU A 246 -5.26 -3.36 -11.54
CA LEU A 246 -5.65 -2.08 -12.13
C LEU A 246 -6.75 -1.41 -11.31
N GLY A 247 -7.70 -2.21 -10.79
CA GLY A 247 -8.75 -1.73 -9.90
C GLY A 247 -8.18 -1.08 -8.65
N SER A 248 -7.23 -1.71 -7.98
CA SER A 248 -6.59 -1.16 -6.77
C SER A 248 -5.85 0.16 -7.04
N ILE A 249 -5.14 0.27 -8.17
CA ILE A 249 -4.42 1.49 -8.55
C ILE A 249 -5.40 2.65 -8.79
N VAL A 250 -6.38 2.44 -9.68
CA VAL A 250 -7.35 3.48 -10.05
C VAL A 250 -8.20 3.90 -8.86
N THR A 251 -8.65 2.94 -8.07
CA THR A 251 -9.47 3.22 -6.88
C THR A 251 -8.66 3.93 -5.80
N GLY A 252 -7.41 3.51 -5.56
CA GLY A 252 -6.56 4.15 -4.56
C GLY A 252 -6.31 5.63 -4.89
N LEU A 253 -5.90 5.94 -6.12
CA LEU A 253 -5.70 7.31 -6.57
C LEU A 253 -7.02 8.10 -6.58
N GLY A 254 -8.10 7.50 -7.07
CA GLY A 254 -9.42 8.13 -7.14
C GLY A 254 -9.98 8.47 -5.77
N LEU A 255 -9.89 7.56 -4.80
CA LEU A 255 -10.34 7.81 -3.42
C LEU A 255 -9.51 8.88 -2.73
N GLY A 256 -8.20 8.94 -2.96
CA GLY A 256 -7.38 10.02 -2.46
C GLY A 256 -7.83 11.39 -2.99
N VAL A 257 -8.16 11.49 -4.28
CA VAL A 257 -8.72 12.71 -4.88
C VAL A 257 -10.09 13.06 -4.28
N ILE A 258 -10.98 12.08 -4.11
CA ILE A 258 -12.30 12.27 -3.49
C ILE A 258 -12.14 12.75 -2.04
N GLU A 259 -11.24 12.15 -1.26
CA GLU A 259 -10.93 12.58 0.10
C GLU A 259 -10.43 14.03 0.13
N GLY A 260 -9.48 14.38 -0.76
CA GLY A 260 -8.97 15.74 -0.89
C GLY A 260 -10.05 16.77 -1.23
N LEU A 261 -10.94 16.45 -2.16
CA LEU A 261 -12.09 17.30 -2.50
C LEU A 261 -13.07 17.40 -1.33
N THR A 262 -13.38 16.28 -0.67
CA THR A 262 -14.28 16.29 0.49
C THR A 262 -13.72 17.16 1.61
N ARG A 263 -12.42 17.13 1.82
CA ARG A 263 -11.75 17.95 2.84
C ARG A 263 -11.88 19.45 2.58
N VAL A 264 -12.04 19.87 1.31
CA VAL A 264 -12.29 21.28 0.93
C VAL A 264 -13.71 21.71 1.29
N PHE A 265 -14.71 20.88 0.94
CA PHE A 265 -16.12 21.28 1.03
C PHE A 265 -16.80 20.83 2.33
N TYR A 266 -16.38 19.70 2.89
CA TYR A 266 -16.90 19.11 4.12
C TYR A 266 -15.79 18.36 4.89
N PRO A 267 -14.92 19.10 5.61
CA PRO A 267 -13.74 18.54 6.28
C PRO A 267 -14.06 17.36 7.23
N GLU A 268 -15.16 17.45 7.96
CA GLU A 268 -15.59 16.45 8.93
C GLU A 268 -15.96 15.10 8.29
N GLY A 269 -16.39 15.13 7.03
CA GLY A 269 -16.74 13.94 6.25
C GLY A 269 -15.57 13.29 5.53
N SER A 270 -14.39 13.91 5.51
CA SER A 270 -13.25 13.44 4.71
C SER A 270 -12.75 12.04 5.10
N GLU A 271 -12.80 11.68 6.37
CA GLU A 271 -12.40 10.36 6.86
C GLU A 271 -13.45 9.27 6.57
N VAL A 272 -14.73 9.67 6.44
CA VAL A 272 -15.86 8.75 6.26
C VAL A 272 -16.16 8.51 4.78
N VAL A 273 -15.82 9.46 3.91
CA VAL A 273 -16.20 9.42 2.48
C VAL A 273 -15.75 8.15 1.77
N VAL A 274 -14.59 7.59 2.12
CA VAL A 274 -14.08 6.33 1.55
C VAL A 274 -15.06 5.19 1.81
N PHE A 275 -15.61 5.10 3.02
CA PHE A 275 -16.57 4.06 3.39
C PHE A 275 -17.94 4.28 2.77
N VAL A 276 -18.36 5.54 2.61
CA VAL A 276 -19.59 5.89 1.87
C VAL A 276 -19.49 5.43 0.42
N VAL A 277 -18.37 5.75 -0.25
CA VAL A 277 -18.12 5.29 -1.62
C VAL A 277 -18.09 3.75 -1.68
N MET A 278 -17.47 3.09 -0.68
CA MET A 278 -17.46 1.63 -0.61
C MET A 278 -18.87 1.05 -0.57
N VAL A 279 -19.73 1.56 0.30
CA VAL A 279 -21.14 1.10 0.40
C VAL A 279 -21.86 1.30 -0.92
N ILE A 280 -21.74 2.48 -1.55
CA ILE A 280 -22.39 2.78 -2.83
C ILE A 280 -21.91 1.81 -3.92
N VAL A 281 -20.59 1.60 -4.04
CA VAL A 281 -20.02 0.70 -5.06
C VAL A 281 -20.47 -0.74 -4.83
N LEU A 282 -20.45 -1.25 -3.59
CA LEU A 282 -20.89 -2.62 -3.30
C LEU A 282 -22.37 -2.86 -3.53
N LEU A 283 -23.22 -1.84 -3.31
CA LEU A 283 -24.65 -1.92 -3.63
C LEU A 283 -24.90 -1.96 -5.14
N LEU A 284 -24.09 -1.26 -5.93
CA LEU A 284 -24.24 -1.20 -7.40
C LEU A 284 -23.49 -2.34 -8.11
N ARG A 285 -22.31 -2.72 -7.60
CA ARG A 285 -21.43 -3.76 -8.13
C ARG A 285 -20.79 -4.56 -7.00
N PRO A 286 -21.38 -5.65 -6.53
CA PRO A 286 -20.86 -6.47 -5.43
C PRO A 286 -19.45 -7.02 -5.66
N ALA A 287 -19.05 -7.22 -6.93
CA ALA A 287 -17.71 -7.66 -7.30
C ALA A 287 -16.64 -6.54 -7.27
N GLY A 288 -17.04 -5.28 -7.00
CA GLY A 288 -16.20 -4.10 -7.15
C GLY A 288 -16.17 -3.57 -8.58
N LEU A 289 -15.52 -2.41 -8.78
CA LEU A 289 -15.53 -1.70 -10.08
C LEU A 289 -14.88 -2.50 -11.21
N PHE A 290 -13.81 -3.25 -10.91
CA PHE A 290 -13.02 -4.04 -11.87
C PHE A 290 -12.99 -5.53 -11.50
N GLY A 291 -13.84 -5.97 -10.57
CA GLY A 291 -13.99 -7.37 -10.21
C GLY A 291 -14.67 -8.17 -11.33
N LYS A 292 -14.34 -9.45 -11.44
CA LYS A 292 -15.04 -10.38 -12.34
C LYS A 292 -16.23 -10.97 -11.57
N GLU A 293 -17.42 -10.85 -12.12
CA GLU A 293 -18.56 -11.62 -11.66
C GLU A 293 -18.28 -13.11 -11.95
N LYS A 294 -18.38 -13.94 -10.91
CA LYS A 294 -18.25 -15.40 -11.02
C LYS A 294 -19.57 -16.03 -11.40
#